data_0c24f991d1d3a746c47f47db496003df
#
_entry.id   0c24f991d1d3a746c47f47db496003df
#
_cell.length_a   1.000
_cell.length_b   1.000
_cell.length_c   1.000
_cell.angle_alpha   90.00
_cell.angle_beta   90.00
_cell.angle_gamma   90.00
#
_symmetry.space_group_name_H-M   'P 1'
#
loop_
_entity.id
_entity.type
_entity.pdbx_description
1 polymer ?
#
loop_
_entity_poly.entity_id
_entity_poly.type
_entity_poly.pdbx_seq_one_letter_code
_entity_poly.pdbx_strand_id
1 'polypeptide(L)'
;MEEKLVSVIVAVYNIEEYLPRCVDSILAQTYGKLEIILVDDGSKDRSGSICDDYAGKDPRVRVIHKKNGGLSDARNAGMDVASGEYIGFVDGDDWIEPDMYRAMYHACEKEKAQVAACRYKQITKSGVIDGSAGNSVSLSRDKALEIYVCGDERYLIYNSVWSKLFARELVEDMRFPVGKNSEDIMFTTKAFCRMERLAYLDEAYYNYVLDREGSIMNEKAGERRLRDEIPFWQEQIVYFRDAGMPELSDKAAYHFYRRLLFYYIDFMENKKTRIFADQIVGLLRTDREKIRRIYKKDYVATGDRARMKLALWLPGAYYRAVKMYDRYVVPLRSRK
;
A
#
# COMPACT_ATOMS: atom_id res chain seq x y z
N MET A 1 1.58 22.15 23.80
CA MET A 1 0.25 21.73 23.29
C MET A 1 -0.07 20.39 23.94
N GLU A 2 -1.33 20.16 24.26
CA GLU A 2 -1.74 18.86 24.76
C GLU A 2 -1.62 17.82 23.65
N GLU A 3 -1.05 16.65 23.95
CA GLU A 3 -0.94 15.56 22.98
C GLU A 3 -2.32 15.02 22.64
N LYS A 4 -2.61 14.79 21.34
CA LYS A 4 -3.87 14.29 20.85
C LYS A 4 -3.90 12.76 20.86
N LEU A 5 -5.05 12.16 21.02
CA LEU A 5 -5.21 10.71 21.02
C LEU A 5 -5.00 10.15 19.61
N VAL A 6 -4.23 9.07 19.51
CA VAL A 6 -4.02 8.29 18.27
C VAL A 6 -4.69 6.93 18.45
N SER A 7 -5.63 6.59 17.56
CA SER A 7 -6.21 5.27 17.45
C SER A 7 -5.36 4.39 16.53
N VAL A 8 -4.85 3.29 17.07
CA VAL A 8 -4.07 2.30 16.32
C VAL A 8 -4.96 1.07 16.08
N ILE A 9 -5.32 0.82 14.83
CA ILE A 9 -6.19 -0.27 14.42
C ILE A 9 -5.35 -1.45 13.92
N VAL A 10 -5.55 -2.62 14.51
CA VAL A 10 -4.87 -3.87 14.16
C VAL A 10 -5.90 -4.91 13.74
N ALA A 11 -5.88 -5.31 12.47
CA ALA A 11 -6.69 -6.42 11.99
C ALA A 11 -6.01 -7.76 12.34
N VAL A 12 -6.75 -8.67 12.94
CA VAL A 12 -6.26 -9.95 13.47
C VAL A 12 -7.04 -11.11 12.85
N TYR A 13 -6.34 -12.05 12.21
CA TYR A 13 -6.96 -13.29 11.72
C TYR A 13 -5.93 -14.41 11.57
N ASN A 14 -5.99 -15.43 12.44
CA ASN A 14 -5.11 -16.61 12.43
C ASN A 14 -3.61 -16.25 12.38
N ILE A 15 -3.15 -15.46 13.34
CA ILE A 15 -1.77 -14.93 13.44
C ILE A 15 -1.18 -15.07 14.85
N GLU A 16 -1.57 -16.12 15.59
CA GLU A 16 -1.18 -16.30 16.99
C GLU A 16 0.34 -16.24 17.24
N GLU A 17 1.17 -16.63 16.25
CA GLU A 17 2.63 -16.60 16.35
C GLU A 17 3.21 -15.19 16.23
N TYR A 18 2.55 -14.29 15.51
CA TYR A 18 3.05 -12.94 15.19
C TYR A 18 2.44 -11.87 16.09
N LEU A 19 1.18 -12.05 16.47
CA LEU A 19 0.39 -11.06 17.19
C LEU A 19 1.05 -10.53 18.47
N PRO A 20 1.70 -11.34 19.33
CA PRO A 20 2.36 -10.81 20.53
C PRO A 20 3.42 -9.76 20.20
N ARG A 21 4.31 -10.03 19.22
CA ARG A 21 5.33 -9.06 18.82
C ARG A 21 4.72 -7.78 18.27
N CYS A 22 3.65 -7.87 17.48
CA CYS A 22 2.93 -6.72 16.96
C CYS A 22 2.42 -5.85 18.10
N VAL A 23 1.61 -6.42 19.00
CA VAL A 23 0.98 -5.67 20.09
C VAL A 23 2.01 -5.12 21.07
N ASP A 24 3.03 -5.90 21.45
CA ASP A 24 4.12 -5.45 22.32
C ASP A 24 4.83 -4.22 21.73
N SER A 25 5.06 -4.19 20.42
CA SER A 25 5.70 -3.05 19.74
C SER A 25 4.83 -1.78 19.76
N ILE A 26 3.51 -1.93 19.75
CA ILE A 26 2.57 -0.80 19.85
C ILE A 26 2.49 -0.33 21.31
N LEU A 27 2.46 -1.23 22.28
CA LEU A 27 2.47 -0.91 23.71
C LEU A 27 3.76 -0.21 24.15
N ALA A 28 4.88 -0.55 23.53
CA ALA A 28 6.20 0.03 23.78
C ALA A 28 6.42 1.38 23.09
N GLN A 29 5.42 1.97 22.43
CA GLN A 29 5.59 3.29 21.81
C GLN A 29 5.90 4.36 22.83
N THR A 30 6.84 5.24 22.48
CA THR A 30 7.21 6.41 23.31
C THR A 30 6.14 7.50 23.31
N TYR A 31 5.17 7.43 22.41
CA TYR A 31 3.96 8.25 22.42
C TYR A 31 2.90 7.60 23.30
N GLY A 32 2.56 8.25 24.41
CA GLY A 32 1.72 7.66 25.45
C GLY A 32 0.20 7.75 25.20
N LYS A 33 -0.27 8.73 24.42
CA LYS A 33 -1.70 8.97 24.15
C LYS A 33 -2.20 8.07 22.99
N LEU A 34 -2.27 6.77 23.25
CA LEU A 34 -2.76 5.75 22.30
C LEU A 34 -4.03 5.09 22.81
N GLU A 35 -4.96 4.78 21.91
CA GLU A 35 -5.91 3.67 22.03
C GLU A 35 -5.56 2.61 20.97
N ILE A 36 -5.56 1.34 21.37
CA ILE A 36 -5.16 0.22 20.55
C ILE A 36 -6.40 -0.65 20.32
N ILE A 37 -6.84 -0.76 19.07
CA ILE A 37 -8.07 -1.45 18.72
C ILE A 37 -7.69 -2.73 17.98
N LEU A 38 -7.74 -3.87 18.69
CA LEU A 38 -7.50 -5.19 18.12
C LEU A 38 -8.83 -5.73 17.58
N VAL A 39 -8.89 -5.99 16.29
CA VAL A 39 -10.11 -6.50 15.66
C VAL A 39 -9.87 -7.95 15.24
N ASP A 40 -10.32 -8.89 16.07
CA ASP A 40 -10.33 -10.31 15.76
C ASP A 40 -11.44 -10.64 14.77
N ASP A 41 -11.05 -10.90 13.54
CA ASP A 41 -11.96 -11.20 12.42
C ASP A 41 -12.36 -12.69 12.40
N GLY A 42 -12.69 -13.24 13.57
CA GLY A 42 -13.17 -14.62 13.74
C GLY A 42 -12.06 -15.65 13.59
N SER A 43 -10.93 -15.43 14.23
CA SER A 43 -9.80 -16.38 14.27
C SER A 43 -10.20 -17.74 14.82
N LYS A 44 -9.57 -18.78 14.31
CA LYS A 44 -9.77 -20.18 14.74
C LYS A 44 -8.61 -20.71 15.57
N ASP A 45 -7.51 -19.99 15.62
CA ASP A 45 -6.35 -20.23 16.45
C ASP A 45 -6.47 -19.44 17.78
N ARG A 46 -5.38 -19.26 18.50
CA ARG A 46 -5.34 -18.54 19.77
C ARG A 46 -5.33 -17.02 19.64
N SER A 47 -5.37 -16.46 18.43
CA SER A 47 -5.29 -15.01 18.23
C SER A 47 -6.35 -14.24 19.02
N GLY A 48 -7.60 -14.71 19.02
CA GLY A 48 -8.68 -14.08 19.78
C GLY A 48 -8.39 -14.05 21.29
N SER A 49 -7.98 -15.18 21.89
CA SER A 49 -7.63 -15.23 23.32
C SER A 49 -6.40 -14.39 23.66
N ILE A 50 -5.45 -14.28 22.76
CA ILE A 50 -4.28 -13.38 22.92
C ILE A 50 -4.74 -11.91 22.94
N CYS A 51 -5.69 -11.51 22.10
CA CYS A 51 -6.28 -10.16 22.15
C CYS A 51 -6.90 -9.88 23.52
N ASP A 52 -7.68 -10.82 24.07
CA ASP A 52 -8.32 -10.68 25.39
C ASP A 52 -7.28 -10.56 26.52
N ASP A 53 -6.21 -11.35 26.45
CA ASP A 53 -5.11 -11.30 27.40
C ASP A 53 -4.44 -9.91 27.43
N TYR A 54 -4.29 -9.24 26.28
CA TYR A 54 -3.75 -7.89 26.21
C TYR A 54 -4.72 -6.85 26.75
N ALA A 55 -6.01 -6.95 26.42
CA ALA A 55 -7.04 -6.05 26.97
C ALA A 55 -7.16 -6.16 28.50
N GLY A 56 -6.95 -7.35 29.06
CA GLY A 56 -6.90 -7.56 30.50
C GLY A 56 -5.68 -6.96 31.20
N LYS A 57 -4.60 -6.68 30.48
CA LYS A 57 -3.33 -6.18 31.04
C LYS A 57 -3.12 -4.67 30.84
N ASP A 58 -3.62 -4.09 29.75
CA ASP A 58 -3.41 -2.67 29.45
C ASP A 58 -4.74 -1.99 29.07
N PRO A 59 -5.14 -0.95 29.82
CA PRO A 59 -6.43 -0.27 29.61
C PRO A 59 -6.50 0.50 28.27
N ARG A 60 -5.38 0.70 27.58
CA ARG A 60 -5.36 1.30 26.24
C ARG A 60 -5.84 0.33 25.15
N VAL A 61 -5.88 -0.98 25.45
CA VAL A 61 -6.25 -2.03 24.49
C VAL A 61 -7.76 -2.30 24.57
N ARG A 62 -8.40 -2.21 23.44
CA ARG A 62 -9.80 -2.58 23.21
C ARG A 62 -9.87 -3.70 22.17
N VAL A 63 -10.72 -4.70 22.42
CA VAL A 63 -10.89 -5.85 21.50
C VAL A 63 -12.30 -5.81 20.89
N ILE A 64 -12.38 -6.16 19.62
CA ILE A 64 -13.60 -6.42 18.89
C ILE A 64 -13.51 -7.82 18.32
N HIS A 65 -14.39 -8.73 18.76
CA HIS A 65 -14.58 -10.02 18.13
C HIS A 65 -15.72 -9.96 17.13
N LYS A 66 -15.49 -10.41 15.91
CA LYS A 66 -16.53 -10.43 14.88
C LYS A 66 -16.46 -11.68 14.02
N LYS A 67 -17.53 -11.97 13.29
CA LYS A 67 -17.50 -13.02 12.27
C LYS A 67 -16.57 -12.59 11.13
N ASN A 68 -15.78 -13.53 10.60
CA ASN A 68 -14.84 -13.26 9.52
C ASN A 68 -15.51 -12.57 8.33
N GLY A 69 -15.02 -11.41 7.99
CA GLY A 69 -15.43 -10.57 6.86
C GLY A 69 -14.25 -10.10 5.99
N GLY A 70 -13.02 -10.45 6.38
CA GLY A 70 -11.78 -10.09 5.71
C GLY A 70 -11.17 -8.77 6.19
N LEU A 71 -9.95 -8.49 5.70
CA LEU A 71 -9.11 -7.37 6.14
C LEU A 71 -9.82 -6.01 6.10
N SER A 72 -10.51 -5.71 5.00
CA SER A 72 -11.29 -4.47 4.85
C SER A 72 -12.37 -4.31 5.92
N ASP A 73 -13.10 -5.39 6.21
CA ASP A 73 -14.18 -5.38 7.17
C ASP A 73 -13.67 -5.26 8.61
N ALA A 74 -12.54 -5.89 8.92
CA ALA A 74 -11.86 -5.74 10.20
C ALA A 74 -11.36 -4.30 10.41
N ARG A 75 -10.70 -3.70 9.42
CA ARG A 75 -10.25 -2.29 9.51
C ARG A 75 -11.43 -1.33 9.65
N ASN A 76 -12.54 -1.56 8.91
CA ASN A 76 -13.75 -0.75 9.04
C ASN A 76 -14.36 -0.83 10.44
N ALA A 77 -14.45 -2.04 11.02
CA ALA A 77 -14.94 -2.21 12.38
C ALA A 77 -14.07 -1.47 13.42
N GLY A 78 -12.76 -1.45 13.22
CA GLY A 78 -11.84 -0.65 14.03
C GLY A 78 -12.07 0.86 13.86
N MET A 79 -12.28 1.33 12.63
CA MET A 79 -12.59 2.75 12.35
C MET A 79 -13.91 3.21 12.97
N ASP A 80 -14.92 2.32 13.02
CA ASP A 80 -16.24 2.65 13.59
C ASP A 80 -16.20 2.98 15.09
N VAL A 81 -15.20 2.49 15.81
CA VAL A 81 -15.04 2.70 17.26
C VAL A 81 -13.84 3.57 17.63
N ALA A 82 -13.01 3.95 16.66
CA ALA A 82 -11.86 4.81 16.88
C ALA A 82 -12.29 6.19 17.35
N SER A 83 -11.69 6.67 18.46
CA SER A 83 -12.03 7.95 19.10
C SER A 83 -10.91 9.00 18.97
N GLY A 84 -9.71 8.58 18.57
CA GLY A 84 -8.56 9.47 18.43
C GLY A 84 -8.71 10.51 17.35
N GLU A 85 -8.03 11.62 17.50
CA GLU A 85 -7.92 12.69 16.48
C GLU A 85 -7.02 12.27 15.30
N TYR A 86 -6.24 11.22 15.49
CA TYR A 86 -5.45 10.58 14.44
C TYR A 86 -5.74 9.08 14.38
N ILE A 87 -5.67 8.51 13.17
CA ILE A 87 -5.87 7.08 12.93
C ILE A 87 -4.61 6.50 12.26
N GLY A 88 -4.06 5.45 12.85
CA GLY A 88 -3.02 4.61 12.29
C GLY A 88 -3.47 3.16 12.14
N PHE A 89 -2.82 2.43 11.24
CA PHE A 89 -3.05 1.01 11.01
C PHE A 89 -1.74 0.25 11.18
N VAL A 90 -1.82 -0.94 11.75
CA VAL A 90 -0.70 -1.89 11.81
C VAL A 90 -1.22 -3.26 11.41
N ASP A 91 -0.54 -3.93 10.49
CA ASP A 91 -0.89 -5.31 10.15
C ASP A 91 -0.36 -6.25 11.24
N GLY A 92 -1.20 -7.18 11.71
CA GLY A 92 -0.94 -7.95 12.92
C GLY A 92 0.23 -8.94 12.83
N ASP A 93 0.81 -9.14 11.65
CA ASP A 93 2.00 -9.94 11.40
C ASP A 93 3.32 -9.12 11.35
N ASP A 94 3.19 -7.78 11.40
CA ASP A 94 4.29 -6.81 11.38
C ASP A 94 4.58 -6.26 12.78
N TRP A 95 5.56 -5.35 12.90
CA TRP A 95 5.84 -4.60 14.13
C TRP A 95 6.43 -3.22 13.82
N ILE A 96 6.38 -2.32 14.79
CA ILE A 96 6.81 -0.93 14.63
C ILE A 96 7.94 -0.56 15.58
N GLU A 97 8.76 0.41 15.18
CA GLU A 97 9.83 0.97 16.01
C GLU A 97 9.24 1.86 17.13
N PRO A 98 9.89 1.96 18.30
CA PRO A 98 9.32 2.64 19.48
C PRO A 98 8.92 4.10 19.28
N ASP A 99 9.55 4.81 18.35
CA ASP A 99 9.30 6.24 18.13
C ASP A 99 8.36 6.55 16.96
N MET A 100 7.78 5.55 16.31
CA MET A 100 6.98 5.74 15.10
C MET A 100 5.85 6.76 15.28
N TYR A 101 4.92 6.52 16.20
CA TYR A 101 3.78 7.40 16.38
C TYR A 101 4.16 8.76 16.96
N ARG A 102 5.18 8.82 17.81
CA ARG A 102 5.72 10.10 18.29
C ARG A 102 6.29 10.94 17.17
N ALA A 103 7.12 10.37 16.32
CA ALA A 103 7.72 11.07 15.19
C ALA A 103 6.65 11.54 14.19
N MET A 104 5.71 10.66 13.84
CA MET A 104 4.62 10.98 12.90
C MET A 104 3.69 12.08 13.44
N TYR A 105 3.27 11.98 14.70
CA TYR A 105 2.43 12.98 15.34
C TYR A 105 3.11 14.36 15.38
N HIS A 106 4.36 14.42 15.85
CA HIS A 106 5.08 15.68 15.89
C HIS A 106 5.34 16.27 14.50
N ALA A 107 5.56 15.43 13.48
CA ALA A 107 5.69 15.89 12.10
C ALA A 107 4.37 16.48 11.59
N CYS A 108 3.21 15.84 11.87
CA CYS A 108 1.90 16.40 11.54
C CYS A 108 1.67 17.77 12.20
N GLU A 109 1.89 17.88 13.50
CA GLU A 109 1.67 19.13 14.24
C GLU A 109 2.62 20.24 13.78
N LYS A 110 3.92 19.94 13.62
CA LYS A 110 4.94 20.91 13.17
C LYS A 110 4.65 21.44 11.77
N GLU A 111 4.34 20.55 10.84
CA GLU A 111 4.16 20.89 9.43
C GLU A 111 2.70 21.25 9.08
N LYS A 112 1.77 21.17 10.05
CA LYS A 112 0.32 21.30 9.87
C LYS A 112 -0.19 20.35 8.77
N ALA A 113 0.31 19.12 8.81
CA ALA A 113 -0.02 18.08 7.84
C ALA A 113 -1.16 17.20 8.36
N GLN A 114 -2.08 16.84 7.47
CA GLN A 114 -3.17 15.92 7.80
C GLN A 114 -2.77 14.46 7.63
N VAL A 115 -1.62 14.19 6.99
CA VAL A 115 -1.07 12.85 6.85
C VAL A 115 0.42 12.89 7.15
N ALA A 116 0.90 11.93 7.95
CA ALA A 116 2.32 11.59 8.00
C ALA A 116 2.55 10.23 7.34
N ALA A 117 3.69 10.06 6.69
CA ALA A 117 4.13 8.79 6.12
C ALA A 117 5.59 8.53 6.46
N CYS A 118 5.95 7.29 6.77
CA CYS A 118 7.33 6.89 7.04
C CYS A 118 7.79 5.77 6.10
N ARG A 119 9.11 5.55 6.07
CA ARG A 119 9.68 4.36 5.42
C ARG A 119 9.43 3.11 6.23
N TYR A 120 9.75 1.97 5.61
CA TYR A 120 9.69 0.67 6.25
C TYR A 120 10.93 -0.17 5.90
N LYS A 121 11.25 -1.08 6.80
CA LYS A 121 12.22 -2.16 6.58
C LYS A 121 11.49 -3.36 6.03
N GLN A 122 12.10 -4.06 5.09
CA GLN A 122 11.64 -5.36 4.64
C GLN A 122 12.36 -6.45 5.44
N ILE A 123 11.60 -7.28 6.12
CA ILE A 123 12.11 -8.37 6.95
C ILE A 123 11.95 -9.66 6.16
N THR A 124 13.07 -10.26 5.81
CA THR A 124 13.14 -11.51 5.05
C THR A 124 13.91 -12.56 5.82
N LYS A 125 13.81 -13.83 5.42
CA LYS A 125 14.63 -14.91 5.96
C LYS A 125 16.14 -14.69 5.72
N SER A 126 16.50 -13.91 4.71
CA SER A 126 17.89 -13.61 4.36
C SER A 126 18.45 -12.35 5.05
N GLY A 127 17.64 -11.59 5.75
CA GLY A 127 18.05 -10.36 6.46
C GLY A 127 17.07 -9.21 6.34
N VAL A 128 17.51 -8.04 6.79
CA VAL A 128 16.74 -6.79 6.81
C VAL A 128 17.23 -5.88 5.68
N ILE A 129 16.30 -5.34 4.92
CA ILE A 129 16.57 -4.32 3.90
C ILE A 129 16.00 -2.99 4.42
N ASP A 130 16.89 -2.06 4.72
CA ASP A 130 16.57 -0.70 5.18
C ASP A 130 17.14 0.31 4.17
N GLY A 131 16.30 1.18 3.66
CA GLY A 131 16.68 2.22 2.70
C GLY A 131 16.59 3.64 3.27
N SER A 132 16.57 3.80 4.60
CA SER A 132 16.49 5.12 5.26
C SER A 132 17.69 6.00 4.90
N ALA A 133 17.42 7.28 4.54
CA ALA A 133 18.43 8.29 4.28
C ALA A 133 18.38 9.46 5.29
N GLY A 134 17.36 9.50 6.16
CA GLY A 134 17.23 10.47 7.25
C GLY A 134 16.72 11.86 6.85
N ASN A 135 16.22 12.05 5.65
CA ASN A 135 15.77 13.34 5.13
C ASN A 135 14.23 13.45 5.17
N SER A 136 13.70 13.95 6.27
CA SER A 136 12.28 14.24 6.40
C SER A 136 11.88 15.53 5.69
N VAL A 137 10.69 15.57 5.06
CA VAL A 137 10.24 16.70 4.26
C VAL A 137 8.72 16.90 4.37
N SER A 138 8.30 18.15 4.26
CA SER A 138 6.89 18.50 4.10
C SER A 138 6.54 18.67 2.62
N LEU A 139 5.53 17.96 2.15
CA LEU A 139 5.08 17.95 0.76
C LEU A 139 3.67 18.56 0.66
N SER A 140 3.46 19.43 -0.32
CA SER A 140 2.11 19.84 -0.70
C SER A 140 1.32 18.64 -1.25
N ARG A 141 -0.02 18.70 -1.20
CA ARG A 141 -0.90 17.70 -1.79
C ARG A 141 -0.47 17.31 -3.21
N ASP A 142 -0.29 18.28 -4.07
CA ASP A 142 -0.02 18.04 -5.49
C ASP A 142 1.33 17.33 -5.68
N LYS A 143 2.35 17.70 -4.90
CA LYS A 143 3.66 17.04 -4.93
C LYS A 143 3.62 15.62 -4.37
N ALA A 144 2.90 15.42 -3.27
CA ALA A 144 2.72 14.09 -2.69
C ALA A 144 1.95 13.15 -3.64
N LEU A 145 0.89 13.65 -4.29
CA LEU A 145 0.13 12.89 -5.29
C LEU A 145 0.99 12.55 -6.52
N GLU A 146 1.81 13.49 -7.00
CA GLU A 146 2.74 13.22 -8.11
C GLU A 146 3.71 12.10 -7.75
N ILE A 147 4.33 12.15 -6.56
CA ILE A 147 5.24 11.12 -6.08
C ILE A 147 4.51 9.78 -5.92
N TYR A 148 3.31 9.79 -5.34
CA TYR A 148 2.49 8.60 -5.12
C TYR A 148 2.14 7.89 -6.45
N VAL A 149 1.81 8.66 -7.48
CA VAL A 149 1.42 8.11 -8.80
C VAL A 149 2.64 7.72 -9.64
N CYS A 150 3.64 8.60 -9.71
CA CYS A 150 4.78 8.41 -10.61
C CYS A 150 5.91 7.60 -10.01
N GLY A 151 5.99 7.53 -8.67
CA GLY A 151 7.16 7.04 -7.94
C GLY A 151 8.28 8.07 -7.92
N ASP A 152 9.06 8.07 -6.87
CA ASP A 152 10.32 8.83 -6.75
C ASP A 152 11.22 8.03 -5.80
N GLU A 153 12.41 7.64 -6.23
CA GLU A 153 13.33 6.80 -5.45
C GLU A 153 13.72 7.41 -4.10
N ARG A 154 13.62 8.73 -3.98
CA ARG A 154 13.87 9.45 -2.73
C ARG A 154 12.76 9.27 -1.69
N TYR A 155 11.54 8.95 -2.12
CA TYR A 155 10.36 8.87 -1.28
C TYR A 155 9.61 7.56 -1.51
N LEU A 156 9.49 6.74 -0.48
CA LEU A 156 8.71 5.49 -0.54
C LEU A 156 7.25 5.76 -0.13
N ILE A 157 6.51 6.45 -1.00
CA ILE A 157 5.08 6.74 -0.78
C ILE A 157 4.26 5.75 -1.59
N TYR A 158 3.71 4.74 -0.92
CA TYR A 158 2.90 3.69 -1.52
C TYR A 158 1.44 3.77 -1.07
N ASN A 159 0.60 2.89 -1.60
CA ASN A 159 -0.81 2.79 -1.20
C ASN A 159 -1.04 2.16 0.18
N SER A 160 -0.08 1.43 0.74
CA SER A 160 -0.19 0.84 2.08
C SER A 160 -0.61 1.86 3.14
N VAL A 161 -1.58 1.50 4.00
CA VAL A 161 -2.05 2.38 5.08
C VAL A 161 -1.23 2.23 6.36
N TRP A 162 -0.52 1.12 6.53
CA TRP A 162 0.21 0.78 7.76
C TRP A 162 1.45 1.64 8.04
N SER A 163 2.05 2.28 7.05
CA SER A 163 3.16 3.23 7.24
C SER A 163 2.71 4.69 7.29
N LYS A 164 1.45 4.93 7.66
CA LYS A 164 0.85 6.26 7.66
C LYS A 164 0.06 6.54 8.93
N LEU A 165 0.01 7.82 9.27
CA LEU A 165 -0.86 8.39 10.28
C LEU A 165 -1.77 9.41 9.60
N PHE A 166 -3.08 9.28 9.78
CA PHE A 166 -4.09 10.12 9.14
C PHE A 166 -4.80 10.97 10.20
N ALA A 167 -4.99 12.26 9.97
CA ALA A 167 -5.94 13.05 10.73
C ALA A 167 -7.34 12.43 10.57
N ARG A 168 -8.06 12.22 11.67
CA ARG A 168 -9.36 11.52 11.67
C ARG A 168 -10.37 12.20 10.76
N GLU A 169 -10.47 13.53 10.81
CA GLU A 169 -11.37 14.34 9.98
C GLU A 169 -11.22 14.08 8.47
N LEU A 170 -10.04 13.63 8.04
CA LEU A 170 -9.74 13.32 6.64
C LEU A 170 -10.37 12.00 6.19
N VAL A 171 -10.52 11.03 7.09
CA VAL A 171 -10.83 9.63 6.76
C VAL A 171 -12.05 9.04 7.48
N GLU A 172 -12.69 9.74 8.43
CA GLU A 172 -13.75 9.21 9.29
C GLU A 172 -14.99 8.73 8.51
N ASP A 173 -15.31 9.37 7.39
CA ASP A 173 -16.41 9.00 6.48
C ASP A 173 -16.01 7.95 5.42
N MET A 174 -14.72 7.57 5.39
CA MET A 174 -14.20 6.61 4.41
C MET A 174 -14.31 5.17 4.92
N ARG A 175 -14.48 4.24 3.99
CA ARG A 175 -14.47 2.79 4.29
C ARG A 175 -13.67 2.04 3.25
N PHE A 176 -13.01 0.98 3.71
CA PHE A 176 -12.37 -0.01 2.83
C PHE A 176 -13.44 -0.87 2.15
N PRO A 177 -13.28 -1.21 0.86
CA PRO A 177 -14.23 -2.06 0.13
C PRO A 177 -14.17 -3.51 0.64
N VAL A 178 -15.24 -3.98 1.25
CA VAL A 178 -15.33 -5.33 1.83
C VAL A 178 -15.28 -6.41 0.71
N GLY A 179 -14.59 -7.52 0.99
CA GLY A 179 -14.45 -8.64 0.08
C GLY A 179 -13.49 -8.42 -1.10
N LYS A 180 -12.73 -7.33 -1.07
CA LYS A 180 -11.70 -7.01 -2.06
C LYS A 180 -10.31 -7.00 -1.43
N ASN A 181 -9.29 -7.37 -2.25
CA ASN A 181 -7.88 -7.17 -1.89
C ASN A 181 -7.34 -5.93 -2.59
N SER A 182 -6.21 -5.40 -2.10
CA SER A 182 -5.62 -4.13 -2.57
C SER A 182 -6.55 -2.93 -2.32
N GLU A 183 -7.33 -3.01 -1.27
CA GLU A 183 -8.33 -2.06 -0.78
C GLU A 183 -7.72 -0.71 -0.38
N ASP A 184 -6.45 -0.72 -0.07
CA ASP A 184 -5.64 0.43 0.33
C ASP A 184 -5.39 1.42 -0.83
N ILE A 185 -5.44 0.96 -2.10
CA ILE A 185 -5.25 1.81 -3.28
C ILE A 185 -6.23 2.99 -3.26
N MET A 186 -7.53 2.69 -3.16
CA MET A 186 -8.54 3.74 -3.21
C MET A 186 -8.65 4.52 -1.89
N PHE A 187 -8.41 3.88 -0.75
CA PHE A 187 -8.38 4.55 0.54
C PHE A 187 -7.27 5.62 0.56
N THR A 188 -6.03 5.25 0.25
CA THR A 188 -4.90 6.19 0.20
C THR A 188 -5.09 7.25 -0.88
N THR A 189 -5.60 6.89 -2.07
CA THR A 189 -5.90 7.85 -3.13
C THR A 189 -6.87 8.94 -2.67
N LYS A 190 -7.98 8.54 -2.05
CA LYS A 190 -9.00 9.48 -1.56
C LYS A 190 -8.46 10.36 -0.43
N ALA A 191 -7.74 9.77 0.53
CA ALA A 191 -7.11 10.52 1.61
C ALA A 191 -6.11 11.56 1.07
N PHE A 192 -5.27 11.19 0.12
CA PHE A 192 -4.28 12.10 -0.46
C PHE A 192 -4.92 13.21 -1.31
N CYS A 193 -6.04 12.95 -1.96
CA CYS A 193 -6.77 14.00 -2.68
C CYS A 193 -7.42 15.02 -1.74
N ARG A 194 -7.78 14.61 -0.51
CA ARG A 194 -8.43 15.47 0.49
C ARG A 194 -7.45 16.30 1.33
N MET A 195 -6.23 15.76 1.59
CA MET A 195 -5.24 16.45 2.40
C MET A 195 -4.71 17.71 1.70
N GLU A 196 -4.21 18.66 2.48
CA GLU A 196 -3.45 19.81 1.97
C GLU A 196 -1.95 19.53 1.97
N ARG A 197 -1.48 18.77 2.97
CA ARG A 197 -0.05 18.54 3.22
C ARG A 197 0.22 17.14 3.77
N LEU A 198 1.36 16.58 3.35
CA LEU A 198 1.92 15.34 3.85
C LEU A 198 3.28 15.60 4.51
N ALA A 199 3.47 15.13 5.73
CA ALA A 199 4.77 15.06 6.39
C ALA A 199 5.42 13.71 6.09
N TYR A 200 6.49 13.69 5.31
CA TYR A 200 7.24 12.48 5.00
C TYR A 200 8.46 12.35 5.90
N LEU A 201 8.57 11.22 6.60
CA LEU A 201 9.71 10.84 7.42
C LEU A 201 10.52 9.78 6.69
N ASP A 202 11.79 10.06 6.43
CA ASP A 202 12.66 9.16 5.67
C ASP A 202 13.32 8.08 6.57
N GLU A 203 12.95 8.02 7.83
CA GLU A 203 13.32 6.94 8.75
C GLU A 203 12.37 5.76 8.59
N ALA A 204 12.92 4.55 8.69
CA ALA A 204 12.17 3.31 8.58
C ALA A 204 11.65 2.88 9.96
N TYR A 205 10.44 3.33 10.30
CA TYR A 205 9.78 3.02 11.57
C TYR A 205 8.88 1.78 11.53
N TYR A 206 8.60 1.24 10.36
CA TYR A 206 7.75 0.06 10.19
C TYR A 206 8.56 -1.15 9.73
N ASN A 207 8.31 -2.33 10.30
CA ASN A 207 8.99 -3.57 9.95
C ASN A 207 8.00 -4.51 9.25
N TYR A 208 8.10 -4.60 7.94
CA TYR A 208 7.23 -5.38 7.06
C TYR A 208 7.76 -6.79 6.82
N VAL A 209 7.00 -7.82 7.21
CA VAL A 209 7.38 -9.23 7.09
C VAL A 209 6.98 -9.81 5.73
N LEU A 210 7.97 -10.16 4.90
CA LEU A 210 7.72 -10.65 3.53
C LEU A 210 7.51 -12.17 3.44
N ASP A 211 8.24 -12.97 4.24
CA ASP A 211 8.34 -14.43 4.04
C ASP A 211 7.43 -15.23 4.98
N ARG A 212 6.23 -14.72 5.30
CA ARG A 212 5.26 -15.40 6.14
C ARG A 212 4.49 -16.48 5.36
N GLU A 213 4.39 -17.70 5.95
CA GLU A 213 3.47 -18.72 5.44
C GLU A 213 2.01 -18.27 5.65
N GLY A 214 1.15 -18.48 4.64
CA GLY A 214 -0.25 -18.04 4.68
C GLY A 214 -0.46 -16.55 4.40
N SER A 215 0.57 -15.82 3.94
CA SER A 215 0.40 -14.43 3.49
C SER A 215 -0.54 -14.37 2.27
N ILE A 216 -1.51 -13.44 2.30
CA ILE A 216 -2.42 -13.13 1.18
C ILE A 216 -1.64 -12.85 -0.11
N MET A 217 -0.41 -12.34 0.01
CA MET A 217 0.46 -12.04 -1.13
C MET A 217 0.92 -13.29 -1.88
N ASN A 218 0.97 -14.45 -1.22
CA ASN A 218 1.44 -15.71 -1.80
C ASN A 218 0.34 -16.51 -2.52
N GLU A 219 -0.95 -16.18 -2.30
CA GLU A 219 -2.07 -16.91 -2.91
C GLU A 219 -2.49 -16.31 -4.25
N LYS A 220 -2.59 -17.19 -5.30
CA LYS A 220 -3.22 -16.93 -6.61
C LYS A 220 -3.05 -15.49 -7.16
N ALA A 221 -1.83 -14.97 -7.13
CA ALA A 221 -1.51 -13.57 -7.48
C ALA A 221 -2.14 -13.12 -8.82
N GLY A 222 -2.25 -14.01 -9.81
CA GLY A 222 -2.81 -13.69 -11.11
C GLY A 222 -4.31 -13.36 -11.08
N GLU A 223 -5.09 -14.21 -10.42
CA GLU A 223 -6.54 -14.05 -10.32
C GLU A 223 -6.91 -12.81 -9.48
N ARG A 224 -6.20 -12.61 -8.36
CA ARG A 224 -6.35 -11.42 -7.52
C ARG A 224 -6.06 -10.12 -8.27
N ARG A 225 -4.97 -10.07 -9.05
CA ARG A 225 -4.61 -8.87 -9.83
C ARG A 225 -5.72 -8.49 -10.82
N LEU A 226 -6.32 -9.47 -11.50
CA LEU A 226 -7.38 -9.20 -12.47
C LEU A 226 -8.70 -8.81 -11.80
N ARG A 227 -9.06 -9.47 -10.70
CA ARG A 227 -10.35 -9.27 -10.03
C ARG A 227 -10.41 -8.01 -9.19
N ASP A 228 -9.31 -7.68 -8.50
CA ASP A 228 -9.30 -6.65 -7.47
C ASP A 228 -8.33 -5.50 -7.82
N GLU A 229 -7.07 -5.79 -8.10
CA GLU A 229 -6.04 -4.76 -8.22
C GLU A 229 -6.20 -3.91 -9.50
N ILE A 230 -6.40 -4.52 -10.65
CA ILE A 230 -6.59 -3.80 -11.93
C ILE A 230 -7.82 -2.88 -11.90
N PRO A 231 -9.00 -3.31 -11.43
CA PRO A 231 -10.16 -2.42 -11.28
C PRO A 231 -9.88 -1.20 -10.39
N PHE A 232 -9.14 -1.35 -9.28
CA PHE A 232 -8.81 -0.21 -8.42
C PHE A 232 -7.86 0.78 -9.09
N TRP A 233 -6.87 0.32 -9.86
CA TRP A 233 -6.05 1.24 -10.66
C TRP A 233 -6.85 1.97 -11.74
N GLN A 234 -7.85 1.31 -12.32
CA GLN A 234 -8.76 1.96 -13.27
C GLN A 234 -9.68 2.97 -12.56
N GLU A 235 -10.20 2.63 -11.38
CA GLU A 235 -11.00 3.54 -10.54
C GLU A 235 -10.17 4.76 -10.14
N GLN A 236 -8.90 4.59 -9.74
CA GLN A 236 -7.99 5.69 -9.40
C GLN A 236 -7.82 6.68 -10.56
N ILE A 237 -7.63 6.19 -11.79
CA ILE A 237 -7.51 7.03 -12.99
C ILE A 237 -8.77 7.86 -13.20
N VAL A 238 -9.94 7.25 -13.05
CA VAL A 238 -11.24 7.91 -13.18
C VAL A 238 -11.41 8.94 -12.07
N TYR A 239 -11.11 8.57 -10.84
CA TYR A 239 -11.21 9.41 -9.66
C TYR A 239 -10.39 10.70 -9.81
N PHE A 240 -9.13 10.62 -10.24
CA PHE A 240 -8.32 11.83 -10.48
C PHE A 240 -8.92 12.75 -11.55
N ARG A 241 -9.45 12.18 -12.62
CA ARG A 241 -10.09 12.97 -13.67
C ARG A 241 -11.32 13.70 -13.14
N ASP A 242 -12.17 12.99 -12.41
CA ASP A 242 -13.44 13.52 -11.89
C ASP A 242 -13.21 14.50 -10.73
N ALA A 243 -12.08 14.40 -10.04
CA ALA A 243 -11.59 15.35 -9.04
C ALA A 243 -10.91 16.60 -9.67
N GLY A 244 -10.98 16.79 -11.01
CA GLY A 244 -10.40 17.95 -11.69
C GLY A 244 -8.87 17.91 -11.85
N MET A 245 -8.26 16.72 -11.81
CA MET A 245 -6.81 16.50 -11.94
C MET A 245 -6.47 15.71 -13.23
N PRO A 246 -6.80 16.23 -14.44
CA PRO A 246 -6.67 15.45 -15.68
C PRO A 246 -5.24 15.08 -16.04
N GLU A 247 -4.26 15.91 -15.68
CA GLU A 247 -2.84 15.59 -15.92
C GLU A 247 -2.36 14.44 -15.03
N LEU A 248 -2.76 14.44 -13.76
CA LEU A 248 -2.44 13.34 -12.83
C LEU A 248 -3.15 12.05 -13.25
N SER A 249 -4.39 12.14 -13.74
CA SER A 249 -5.12 11.01 -14.34
C SER A 249 -4.37 10.41 -15.54
N ASP A 250 -3.84 11.25 -16.44
CA ASP A 250 -3.03 10.78 -17.58
C ASP A 250 -1.71 10.12 -17.12
N LYS A 251 -1.04 10.68 -16.10
CA LYS A 251 0.16 10.06 -15.47
C LYS A 251 -0.19 8.71 -14.82
N ALA A 252 -1.27 8.64 -14.06
CA ALA A 252 -1.75 7.39 -13.45
C ALA A 252 -2.05 6.32 -14.52
N ALA A 253 -2.71 6.70 -15.61
CA ALA A 253 -2.98 5.81 -16.72
C ALA A 253 -1.69 5.32 -17.41
N TYR A 254 -0.69 6.17 -17.56
CA TYR A 254 0.61 5.76 -18.09
C TYR A 254 1.27 4.68 -17.21
N HIS A 255 1.30 4.87 -15.90
CA HIS A 255 1.86 3.90 -14.96
C HIS A 255 1.02 2.62 -14.90
N PHE A 256 -0.31 2.73 -14.98
CA PHE A 256 -1.20 1.59 -15.07
C PHE A 256 -0.89 0.71 -16.30
N TYR A 257 -0.76 1.29 -17.49
CA TYR A 257 -0.44 0.50 -18.70
C TYR A 257 0.97 -0.10 -18.65
N ARG A 258 1.94 0.56 -18.04
CA ARG A 258 3.26 -0.03 -17.77
C ARG A 258 3.14 -1.24 -16.85
N ARG A 259 2.32 -1.17 -15.81
CA ARG A 259 2.04 -2.26 -14.87
C ARG A 259 1.38 -3.45 -15.57
N LEU A 260 0.46 -3.20 -16.48
CA LEU A 260 -0.13 -4.26 -17.31
C LEU A 260 0.92 -5.01 -18.15
N LEU A 261 1.92 -4.30 -18.69
CA LEU A 261 3.03 -4.96 -19.40
C LEU A 261 3.86 -5.86 -18.46
N PHE A 262 4.08 -5.42 -17.23
CA PHE A 262 4.75 -6.25 -16.22
C PHE A 262 3.93 -7.49 -15.88
N TYR A 263 2.62 -7.35 -15.62
CA TYR A 263 1.74 -8.48 -15.36
C TYR A 263 1.66 -9.46 -16.54
N TYR A 264 1.67 -8.94 -17.76
CA TYR A 264 1.72 -9.79 -18.95
C TYR A 264 2.96 -10.69 -18.96
N ILE A 265 4.15 -10.16 -18.67
CA ILE A 265 5.39 -10.94 -18.59
C ILE A 265 5.29 -12.00 -17.50
N ASP A 266 4.90 -11.61 -16.29
CA ASP A 266 4.76 -12.49 -15.13
C ASP A 266 3.79 -13.65 -15.40
N PHE A 267 2.63 -13.36 -15.99
CA PHE A 267 1.65 -14.39 -16.36
C PHE A 267 2.10 -15.33 -17.47
N MET A 268 2.94 -14.86 -18.38
CA MET A 268 3.52 -15.70 -19.44
C MET A 268 4.56 -16.70 -18.92
N GLU A 269 5.16 -16.48 -17.77
CA GLU A 269 6.19 -17.37 -17.19
C GLU A 269 5.61 -18.69 -16.67
N ASN A 270 4.38 -18.69 -16.22
CA ASN A 270 3.73 -19.87 -15.66
C ASN A 270 2.57 -20.34 -16.57
N LYS A 271 2.60 -21.61 -16.99
CA LYS A 271 1.55 -22.21 -17.82
C LYS A 271 0.15 -22.06 -17.24
N LYS A 272 0.00 -22.10 -15.90
CA LYS A 272 -1.29 -21.98 -15.20
C LYS A 272 -1.85 -20.55 -15.25
N THR A 273 -1.02 -19.53 -15.36
CA THR A 273 -1.42 -18.11 -15.38
C THR A 273 -1.50 -17.53 -16.80
N ARG A 274 -1.09 -18.29 -17.82
CA ARG A 274 -1.06 -17.81 -19.22
C ARG A 274 -2.42 -17.31 -19.74
N ILE A 275 -3.52 -17.89 -19.27
CA ILE A 275 -4.86 -17.40 -19.60
C ILE A 275 -5.09 -15.94 -19.17
N PHE A 276 -4.46 -15.52 -18.08
CA PHE A 276 -4.53 -14.13 -17.60
C PHE A 276 -3.72 -13.19 -18.48
N ALA A 277 -2.63 -13.67 -19.10
CA ALA A 277 -1.87 -12.89 -20.07
C ALA A 277 -2.72 -12.48 -21.28
N ASP A 278 -3.58 -13.36 -21.77
CA ASP A 278 -4.50 -13.05 -22.87
C ASP A 278 -5.53 -12.00 -22.48
N GLN A 279 -5.98 -11.99 -21.22
CA GLN A 279 -6.88 -10.95 -20.69
C GLN A 279 -6.17 -9.58 -20.62
N ILE A 280 -4.89 -9.54 -20.22
CA ILE A 280 -4.09 -8.30 -20.27
C ILE A 280 -3.98 -7.77 -21.71
N VAL A 281 -3.71 -8.64 -22.68
CA VAL A 281 -3.67 -8.24 -24.10
C VAL A 281 -5.03 -7.70 -24.56
N GLY A 282 -6.13 -8.30 -24.11
CA GLY A 282 -7.48 -7.83 -24.36
C GLY A 282 -7.70 -6.41 -23.85
N LEU A 283 -7.34 -6.13 -22.58
CA LEU A 283 -7.42 -4.79 -21.96
C LEU A 283 -6.59 -3.75 -22.75
N LEU A 284 -5.36 -4.09 -23.09
CA LEU A 284 -4.49 -3.19 -23.87
C LEU A 284 -5.06 -2.86 -25.25
N ARG A 285 -5.70 -3.83 -25.90
CA ARG A 285 -6.36 -3.64 -27.21
C ARG A 285 -7.61 -2.79 -27.10
N THR A 286 -8.43 -3.00 -26.08
CA THR A 286 -9.64 -2.22 -25.80
C THR A 286 -9.27 -0.75 -25.56
N ASP A 287 -8.21 -0.49 -24.82
CA ASP A 287 -7.78 0.87 -24.48
C ASP A 287 -6.77 1.49 -25.49
N ARG A 288 -6.63 0.89 -26.69
CA ARG A 288 -5.60 1.28 -27.67
C ARG A 288 -5.58 2.78 -27.99
N GLU A 289 -6.72 3.41 -28.14
CA GLU A 289 -6.78 4.85 -28.45
C GLU A 289 -6.36 5.73 -27.26
N LYS A 290 -6.75 5.36 -26.03
CA LYS A 290 -6.30 6.02 -24.80
C LYS A 290 -4.79 5.89 -24.66
N ILE A 291 -4.25 4.67 -24.86
CA ILE A 291 -2.81 4.39 -24.81
C ILE A 291 -2.07 5.25 -25.84
N ARG A 292 -2.55 5.33 -27.08
CA ARG A 292 -1.93 6.17 -28.13
C ARG A 292 -1.86 7.64 -27.72
N ARG A 293 -2.93 8.18 -27.12
CA ARG A 293 -2.97 9.56 -26.65
C ARG A 293 -1.97 9.80 -25.53
N ILE A 294 -1.94 8.95 -24.50
CA ILE A 294 -1.10 9.08 -23.32
C ILE A 294 0.38 8.88 -23.69
N TYR A 295 0.69 7.90 -24.51
CA TYR A 295 2.09 7.59 -24.90
C TYR A 295 2.71 8.60 -25.89
N LYS A 296 1.96 9.62 -26.33
CA LYS A 296 2.51 10.78 -27.05
C LYS A 296 2.98 11.90 -26.13
N LYS A 297 2.63 11.88 -24.84
CA LYS A 297 3.00 12.93 -23.87
C LYS A 297 4.50 12.99 -23.64
N ASP A 298 5.04 14.17 -23.39
CA ASP A 298 6.48 14.41 -23.32
C ASP A 298 7.19 13.66 -22.16
N TYR A 299 6.48 13.47 -21.06
CA TYR A 299 7.00 12.71 -19.90
C TYR A 299 7.14 11.21 -20.15
N VAL A 300 6.62 10.67 -21.25
CA VAL A 300 6.74 9.24 -21.55
C VAL A 300 8.07 8.96 -22.24
N ALA A 301 8.89 8.09 -21.64
CA ALA A 301 10.19 7.71 -22.17
C ALA A 301 10.09 7.00 -23.54
N THR A 302 11.03 7.27 -24.43
CA THR A 302 11.07 6.66 -25.77
C THR A 302 11.09 5.13 -25.72
N GLY A 303 11.81 4.54 -24.73
CA GLY A 303 11.85 3.10 -24.53
C GLY A 303 10.47 2.53 -24.18
N ASP A 304 9.67 3.22 -23.37
CA ASP A 304 8.33 2.78 -23.01
C ASP A 304 7.35 2.89 -24.19
N ARG A 305 7.50 3.92 -25.03
CA ARG A 305 6.75 4.03 -26.29
C ARG A 305 7.01 2.82 -27.20
N ALA A 306 8.28 2.42 -27.35
CA ALA A 306 8.67 1.28 -28.17
C ALA A 306 8.14 -0.04 -27.60
N ARG A 307 8.27 -0.25 -26.27
CA ARG A 307 7.76 -1.45 -25.56
C ARG A 307 6.26 -1.58 -25.71
N MET A 308 5.52 -0.51 -25.46
CA MET A 308 4.07 -0.50 -25.59
C MET A 308 3.61 -0.76 -27.03
N LYS A 309 4.25 -0.13 -28.00
CA LYS A 309 3.96 -0.38 -29.42
C LYS A 309 4.17 -1.86 -29.78
N LEU A 310 5.30 -2.45 -29.37
CA LEU A 310 5.59 -3.86 -29.63
C LEU A 310 4.57 -4.78 -28.94
N ALA A 311 4.21 -4.52 -27.68
CA ALA A 311 3.22 -5.31 -26.95
C ALA A 311 1.82 -5.26 -27.57
N LEU A 312 1.39 -4.10 -28.07
CA LEU A 312 0.10 -3.93 -28.73
C LEU A 312 0.00 -4.66 -30.06
N TRP A 313 1.08 -4.72 -30.83
CA TRP A 313 1.08 -5.33 -32.16
C TRP A 313 1.49 -6.80 -32.15
N LEU A 314 2.52 -7.12 -31.39
CA LEU A 314 3.16 -8.45 -31.36
C LEU A 314 3.51 -8.85 -29.91
N PRO A 315 2.50 -9.16 -29.06
CA PRO A 315 2.73 -9.43 -27.63
C PRO A 315 3.70 -10.59 -27.39
N GLY A 316 3.65 -11.65 -28.21
CA GLY A 316 4.62 -12.75 -28.12
C GLY A 316 6.05 -12.36 -28.48
N ALA A 317 6.26 -11.40 -29.38
CA ALA A 317 7.57 -10.85 -29.68
C ALA A 317 8.06 -9.94 -28.55
N TYR A 318 7.16 -9.16 -27.94
CA TYR A 318 7.47 -8.37 -26.74
C TYR A 318 7.95 -9.26 -25.59
N TYR A 319 7.26 -10.35 -25.28
CA TYR A 319 7.68 -11.31 -24.26
C TYR A 319 9.09 -11.83 -24.53
N ARG A 320 9.35 -12.31 -25.77
CA ARG A 320 10.68 -12.83 -26.14
C ARG A 320 11.78 -11.78 -26.02
N ALA A 321 11.51 -10.56 -26.45
CA ALA A 321 12.48 -9.46 -26.36
C ALA A 321 12.84 -9.13 -24.89
N VAL A 322 11.87 -9.10 -23.98
CA VAL A 322 12.10 -8.90 -22.53
C VAL A 322 12.95 -10.05 -21.98
N LYS A 323 12.61 -11.31 -22.26
CA LYS A 323 13.38 -12.48 -21.77
C LYS A 323 14.82 -12.50 -22.30
N MET A 324 15.03 -12.08 -23.54
CA MET A 324 16.39 -11.92 -24.09
C MET A 324 17.17 -10.81 -23.39
N TYR A 325 16.50 -9.68 -23.11
CA TYR A 325 17.11 -8.57 -22.37
C TYR A 325 17.53 -9.01 -20.96
N ASP A 326 16.62 -9.67 -20.22
CA ASP A 326 16.89 -10.18 -18.86
C ASP A 326 18.04 -11.18 -18.86
N ARG A 327 18.10 -12.07 -19.87
CA ARG A 327 19.11 -13.11 -19.94
C ARG A 327 20.51 -12.59 -20.32
N TYR A 328 20.59 -11.61 -21.21
CA TYR A 328 21.88 -11.21 -21.80
C TYR A 328 22.35 -9.82 -21.41
N VAL A 329 21.45 -8.89 -21.09
CA VAL A 329 21.80 -7.48 -20.82
C VAL A 329 21.86 -7.17 -19.33
N VAL A 330 20.91 -7.65 -18.55
CA VAL A 330 20.86 -7.39 -17.09
C VAL A 330 22.13 -7.90 -16.39
N PRO A 331 22.62 -9.13 -16.63
CA PRO A 331 23.84 -9.62 -15.98
C PRO A 331 25.12 -8.83 -16.33
N LEU A 332 25.13 -8.14 -17.48
CA LEU A 332 26.26 -7.29 -17.88
C LEU A 332 26.24 -5.93 -17.15
N ARG A 333 25.05 -5.45 -16.74
CA ARG A 333 24.92 -4.19 -16.00
C ARG A 333 25.15 -4.34 -14.50
N SER A 334 24.86 -5.50 -13.93
CA SER A 334 25.09 -5.81 -12.51
C SER A 334 26.58 -6.09 -12.18
N ARG A 335 27.46 -6.18 -13.20
CA ARG A 335 28.91 -6.35 -13.06
C ARG A 335 29.69 -5.03 -13.10
N LYS A 336 29.02 -3.90 -13.28
CA LYS A 336 29.57 -2.54 -13.17
C LYS A 336 29.07 -1.85 -11.91
#